data_2c1e6e3004d84309e47b05227a3c5f83
#
_entry.id   2c1e6e3004d84309e47b05227a3c5f83
#
_cell.length_a   1.000
_cell.length_b   1.000
_cell.length_c   1.000
_cell.angle_alpha   90.00
_cell.angle_beta   90.00
_cell.angle_gamma   90.00
#
_symmetry.space_group_name_H-M   'P 1'
#
loop_
_entity.id
_entity.type
_entity.pdbx_description
1 polymer ?
#
loop_
_entity_poly.entity_id
_entity_poly.type
_entity_poly.pdbx_seq_one_letter_code
_entity_poly.pdbx_strand_id
1 'polypeptide(L)'
;MNNLIVKDLTKKYSGFTLDKISFEIPKGYIMGFIGENGAGKTTTLKAMLNIIKKDSGEVSVFGKDIDTHELDIKRNIGFVSGDSFYPKCKVKEITAVYKRFYPLWEEETYQNYLTKFEIDETKKLDELSKGRKMKYYLSLALSHKAKLLILDEPTSGLDPVARDGLLEIFQTLVEDGEISVLFSTHITSDLEKCADYITFIKNGKLIDSCAKDDLLDKYKIVNGTKEYLNTIEDKLISYKVNSFGFNGLIETKDVVKNDFIQYGQPTLDDIMIYFANKVVL
;
A
#
# COMPACT_ATOMS: atom_id res chain seq x y z
N MET A 1 -2.27 -3.68 19.35
CA MET A 1 -0.82 -3.40 19.34
C MET A 1 -0.40 -3.19 17.90
N ASN A 2 0.40 -2.16 17.60
CA ASN A 2 0.77 -1.83 16.22
C ASN A 2 2.09 -2.51 15.84
N ASN A 3 2.14 -3.10 14.64
CA ASN A 3 3.37 -3.68 14.10
C ASN A 3 4.29 -2.61 13.49
N LEU A 4 3.74 -1.50 13.02
CA LEU A 4 4.50 -0.36 12.50
C LEU A 4 3.85 0.94 12.97
N ILE A 5 4.67 1.89 13.40
CA ILE A 5 4.28 3.27 13.69
C ILE A 5 5.28 4.19 12.99
N VAL A 6 4.77 5.08 12.16
CA VAL A 6 5.53 6.13 11.46
C VAL A 6 5.03 7.47 11.95
N LYS A 7 5.94 8.36 12.40
CA LYS A 7 5.62 9.70 12.90
C LYS A 7 6.47 10.76 12.20
N ASP A 8 5.81 11.71 11.58
CA ASP A 8 6.39 12.90 10.93
C ASP A 8 7.56 12.59 9.98
N LEU A 9 7.49 11.44 9.31
CA LEU A 9 8.53 10.98 8.39
C LEU A 9 8.70 11.99 7.25
N THR A 10 9.90 12.55 7.16
CA THR A 10 10.22 13.58 6.18
C THR A 10 11.44 13.19 5.36
N LYS A 11 11.34 13.39 4.04
CA LYS A 11 12.45 13.25 3.10
C LYS A 11 12.40 14.33 2.03
N LYS A 12 13.49 15.07 1.87
CA LYS A 12 13.58 16.18 0.91
C LYS A 12 14.49 15.80 -0.25
N TYR A 13 14.04 16.08 -1.46
CA TYR A 13 14.79 16.02 -2.70
C TYR A 13 14.68 17.36 -3.44
N SER A 14 15.52 17.58 -4.43
CA SER A 14 15.33 18.69 -5.37
C SER A 14 14.02 18.48 -6.16
N GLY A 15 13.00 19.30 -5.89
CA GLY A 15 11.71 19.23 -6.59
C GLY A 15 10.65 18.32 -5.97
N PHE A 16 10.95 17.59 -4.88
CA PHE A 16 9.97 16.75 -4.19
C PHE A 16 10.24 16.67 -2.69
N THR A 17 9.21 16.74 -1.89
CA THR A 17 9.31 16.55 -0.43
C THR A 17 8.26 15.58 0.05
N LEU A 18 8.69 14.53 0.74
CA LEU A 18 7.86 13.74 1.61
C LEU A 18 7.72 14.53 2.92
N ASP A 19 6.52 14.99 3.24
CA ASP A 19 6.27 15.98 4.27
C ASP A 19 5.47 15.42 5.44
N LYS A 20 6.17 15.08 6.54
CA LYS A 20 5.60 14.67 7.83
C LYS A 20 4.55 13.56 7.72
N ILE A 21 4.86 12.50 6.99
CA ILE A 21 3.96 11.35 6.86
C ILE A 21 3.87 10.60 8.18
N SER A 22 2.63 10.42 8.68
CA SER A 22 2.35 9.72 9.93
C SER A 22 1.23 8.71 9.71
N PHE A 23 1.45 7.43 10.04
CA PHE A 23 0.47 6.36 9.98
C PHE A 23 0.87 5.18 10.85
N GLU A 24 -0.08 4.28 11.12
CA GLU A 24 0.13 3.12 11.98
C GLU A 24 -0.49 1.87 11.34
N ILE A 25 0.19 0.73 11.46
CA ILE A 25 -0.32 -0.57 11.00
C ILE A 25 -0.60 -1.44 12.21
N PRO A 26 -1.87 -1.75 12.50
CA PRO A 26 -2.22 -2.72 13.53
C PRO A 26 -1.70 -4.12 13.18
N LYS A 27 -1.41 -4.94 14.22
CA LYS A 27 -1.01 -6.33 14.05
C LYS A 27 -2.15 -7.13 13.43
N GLY A 28 -1.84 -7.97 12.44
CA GLY A 28 -2.80 -8.91 11.84
C GLY A 28 -3.72 -8.30 10.78
N TYR A 29 -3.37 -7.12 10.23
CA TYR A 29 -4.20 -6.45 9.23
C TYR A 29 -3.45 -6.16 7.93
N ILE A 30 -4.22 -5.97 6.87
CA ILE A 30 -3.74 -5.53 5.56
C ILE A 30 -3.94 -4.03 5.44
N MET A 31 -2.84 -3.28 5.24
CA MET A 31 -2.91 -1.86 4.91
C MET A 31 -2.54 -1.62 3.45
N GLY A 32 -3.42 -0.95 2.74
CA GLY A 32 -3.16 -0.40 1.42
C GLY A 32 -2.53 1.00 1.49
N PHE A 33 -1.41 1.18 0.82
CA PHE A 33 -0.74 2.48 0.69
C PHE A 33 -0.99 3.04 -0.71
N ILE A 34 -2.01 3.91 -0.84
CA ILE A 34 -2.53 4.37 -2.12
C ILE A 34 -2.06 5.78 -2.47
N GLY A 35 -1.89 6.02 -3.77
CA GLY A 35 -1.57 7.33 -4.35
C GLY A 35 -1.15 7.20 -5.80
N GLU A 36 -1.17 8.30 -6.52
CA GLU A 36 -0.72 8.37 -7.91
C GLU A 36 0.76 8.00 -8.06
N ASN A 37 1.19 7.77 -9.31
CA ASN A 37 2.61 7.63 -9.60
C ASN A 37 3.34 8.93 -9.27
N GLY A 38 4.46 8.83 -8.56
CA GLY A 38 5.20 10.00 -8.07
C GLY A 38 4.66 10.62 -6.78
N ALA A 39 3.56 10.12 -6.19
CA ALA A 39 3.02 10.62 -4.92
C ALA A 39 3.96 10.47 -3.71
N GLY A 40 4.97 9.57 -3.81
CA GLY A 40 5.95 9.33 -2.74
C GLY A 40 5.84 7.96 -2.07
N LYS A 41 5.02 7.02 -2.60
CA LYS A 41 4.81 5.68 -2.03
C LYS A 41 6.13 4.94 -1.80
N THR A 42 6.87 4.66 -2.87
CA THR A 42 8.18 3.97 -2.80
C THR A 42 9.17 4.70 -1.91
N THR A 43 9.19 6.04 -1.96
CA THR A 43 10.05 6.86 -1.10
C THR A 43 9.71 6.65 0.38
N THR A 44 8.43 6.63 0.73
CA THR A 44 7.98 6.36 2.10
C THR A 44 8.42 4.97 2.56
N LEU A 45 8.16 3.94 1.74
CA LEU A 45 8.54 2.55 2.07
C LEU A 45 10.06 2.41 2.26
N LYS A 46 10.86 3.01 1.39
CA LYS A 46 12.33 2.96 1.49
C LYS A 46 12.87 3.78 2.67
N ALA A 47 12.27 4.93 2.98
CA ALA A 47 12.71 5.78 4.10
C ALA A 47 12.37 5.15 5.45
N MET A 48 11.18 4.56 5.60
CA MET A 48 10.81 3.90 6.85
C MET A 48 11.60 2.62 7.14
N LEU A 49 12.23 2.02 6.12
CA LEU A 49 13.10 0.85 6.25
C LEU A 49 14.61 1.21 6.32
N ASN A 50 14.97 2.48 6.44
CA ASN A 50 16.37 2.95 6.36
C ASN A 50 17.12 2.46 5.10
N ILE A 51 16.41 2.16 4.00
CA ILE A 51 17.02 1.89 2.69
C ILE A 51 17.53 3.21 2.09
N ILE A 52 16.78 4.29 2.33
CA ILE A 52 17.22 5.67 2.10
C ILE A 52 17.15 6.42 3.42
N LYS A 53 18.13 7.29 3.67
CA LYS A 53 18.18 8.08 4.91
C LYS A 53 17.04 9.10 4.94
N LYS A 54 16.19 9.04 5.97
CA LYS A 54 15.20 10.08 6.27
C LYS A 54 15.87 11.36 6.76
N ASP A 55 15.24 12.51 6.58
CA ASP A 55 15.76 13.79 7.06
C ASP A 55 15.24 14.11 8.47
N SER A 56 14.02 13.67 8.80
CA SER A 56 13.44 13.71 10.14
C SER A 56 12.29 12.72 10.30
N GLY A 57 11.75 12.61 11.51
CA GLY A 57 10.66 11.71 11.87
C GLY A 57 11.14 10.42 12.54
N GLU A 58 10.20 9.71 13.13
CA GLU A 58 10.43 8.49 13.91
C GLU A 58 9.73 7.31 13.24
N VAL A 59 10.37 6.14 13.28
CA VAL A 59 9.79 4.88 12.80
C VAL A 59 10.03 3.81 13.84
N SER A 60 8.96 3.23 14.34
CA SER A 60 8.98 2.12 15.28
C SER A 60 8.33 0.89 14.66
N VAL A 61 9.03 -0.24 14.69
CA VAL A 61 8.53 -1.53 14.19
C VAL A 61 8.60 -2.55 15.33
N PHE A 62 7.51 -3.25 15.57
CA PHE A 62 7.37 -4.18 16.71
C PHE A 62 7.74 -3.55 18.05
N GLY A 63 7.45 -2.24 18.23
CA GLY A 63 7.78 -1.47 19.42
C GLY A 63 9.25 -1.07 19.56
N LYS A 64 10.09 -1.31 18.55
CA LYS A 64 11.51 -0.96 18.52
C LYS A 64 11.78 0.14 17.51
N ASP A 65 12.61 1.10 17.85
CA ASP A 65 13.07 2.15 16.94
C ASP A 65 13.99 1.58 15.87
N ILE A 66 13.71 1.92 14.59
CA ILE A 66 14.43 1.39 13.42
C ILE A 66 15.89 1.87 13.36
N ASP A 67 16.19 3.07 13.87
CA ASP A 67 17.54 3.64 13.79
C ASP A 67 18.50 2.92 14.76
N THR A 68 17.98 2.39 15.86
CA THR A 68 18.77 1.73 16.88
C THR A 68 18.73 0.20 16.81
N HIS A 69 17.68 -0.38 16.21
CA HIS A 69 17.45 -1.84 16.15
C HIS A 69 17.28 -2.37 14.71
N GLU A 70 17.90 -1.72 13.73
CA GLU A 70 17.67 -1.96 12.30
C GLU A 70 17.81 -3.44 11.89
N LEU A 71 18.89 -4.11 12.29
CA LEU A 71 19.14 -5.52 11.91
C LEU A 71 18.10 -6.48 12.51
N ASP A 72 17.74 -6.27 13.77
CA ASP A 72 16.76 -7.10 14.46
C ASP A 72 15.37 -6.93 13.86
N ILE A 73 15.01 -5.71 13.54
CA ILE A 73 13.74 -5.38 12.86
C ILE A 73 13.71 -6.01 11.47
N LYS A 74 14.73 -5.78 10.64
CA LYS A 74 14.76 -6.25 9.25
C LYS A 74 14.73 -7.77 9.13
N ARG A 75 15.22 -8.51 10.12
CA ARG A 75 15.11 -9.98 10.19
C ARG A 75 13.66 -10.48 10.32
N ASN A 76 12.75 -9.64 10.77
CA ASN A 76 11.34 -9.96 10.94
C ASN A 76 10.44 -9.30 9.86
N ILE A 77 11.04 -8.67 8.84
CA ILE A 77 10.32 -8.01 7.73
C ILE A 77 10.62 -8.74 6.42
N GLY A 78 9.59 -9.01 5.66
CA GLY A 78 9.70 -9.37 4.25
C GLY A 78 9.49 -8.12 3.38
N PHE A 79 10.57 -7.58 2.80
CA PHE A 79 10.47 -6.44 1.89
C PHE A 79 10.62 -6.89 0.44
N VAL A 80 9.65 -6.54 -0.40
CA VAL A 80 9.66 -6.82 -1.82
C VAL A 80 9.46 -5.51 -2.59
N SER A 81 10.45 -5.14 -3.40
CA SER A 81 10.31 -4.05 -4.36
C SER A 81 10.12 -4.62 -5.78
N GLY A 82 9.49 -3.84 -6.66
CA GLY A 82 9.25 -4.25 -8.05
C GLY A 82 10.52 -4.52 -8.88
N ASP A 83 11.68 -4.10 -8.38
CA ASP A 83 12.96 -4.26 -9.07
C ASP A 83 13.63 -5.60 -8.72
N SER A 84 13.93 -6.40 -9.73
CA SER A 84 14.69 -7.65 -9.57
C SER A 84 16.19 -7.36 -9.55
N PHE A 85 16.84 -7.48 -8.38
CA PHE A 85 18.27 -7.19 -8.22
C PHE A 85 19.20 -8.22 -8.90
N TYR A 86 18.75 -9.46 -9.10
CA TYR A 86 19.58 -10.56 -9.63
C TYR A 86 18.87 -11.34 -10.74
N PRO A 87 18.49 -10.70 -11.87
CA PRO A 87 17.62 -11.33 -12.86
C PRO A 87 18.23 -12.57 -13.51
N LYS A 88 19.56 -12.62 -13.67
CA LYS A 88 20.28 -13.70 -14.36
C LYS A 88 20.74 -14.85 -13.47
N CYS A 89 20.57 -14.72 -12.14
CA CYS A 89 20.90 -15.78 -11.20
C CYS A 89 19.76 -16.81 -11.13
N LYS A 90 20.11 -18.07 -10.85
CA LYS A 90 19.10 -19.10 -10.59
C LYS A 90 18.43 -18.85 -9.24
N VAL A 91 17.18 -19.22 -9.13
CA VAL A 91 16.38 -19.11 -7.90
C VAL A 91 17.13 -19.73 -6.71
N LYS A 92 17.63 -20.96 -6.85
CA LYS A 92 18.42 -21.63 -5.80
C LYS A 92 19.69 -20.89 -5.37
N GLU A 93 20.34 -20.17 -6.30
CA GLU A 93 21.57 -19.41 -5.98
C GLU A 93 21.22 -18.17 -5.15
N ILE A 94 20.13 -17.48 -5.51
CA ILE A 94 19.62 -16.33 -4.76
C ILE A 94 19.22 -16.78 -3.35
N THR A 95 18.44 -17.87 -3.23
CA THR A 95 18.01 -18.42 -1.95
C THR A 95 19.18 -18.85 -1.08
N ALA A 96 20.24 -19.49 -1.65
CA ALA A 96 21.41 -19.91 -0.92
C ALA A 96 22.18 -18.73 -0.27
N VAL A 97 22.14 -17.55 -0.89
CA VAL A 97 22.69 -16.32 -0.31
C VAL A 97 21.72 -15.74 0.70
N TYR A 98 20.45 -15.61 0.34
CA TYR A 98 19.40 -14.97 1.14
C TYR A 98 19.26 -15.59 2.52
N LYS A 99 19.15 -16.90 2.62
CA LYS A 99 18.97 -17.64 3.88
C LYS A 99 20.09 -17.44 4.92
N ARG A 100 21.28 -17.02 4.48
CA ARG A 100 22.42 -16.75 5.40
C ARG A 100 22.18 -15.52 6.28
N PHE A 101 21.30 -14.62 5.89
CA PHE A 101 20.97 -13.41 6.65
C PHE A 101 19.86 -13.62 7.68
N TYR A 102 19.15 -14.77 7.62
CA TYR A 102 17.96 -15.03 8.41
C TYR A 102 18.12 -16.26 9.31
N PRO A 103 18.47 -16.06 10.60
CA PRO A 103 18.72 -17.18 11.54
C PRO A 103 17.50 -18.09 11.78
N LEU A 104 16.29 -17.56 11.57
CA LEU A 104 15.03 -18.31 11.73
C LEU A 104 14.54 -18.96 10.43
N TRP A 105 15.43 -19.13 9.45
CA TRP A 105 15.09 -19.78 8.18
C TRP A 105 14.62 -21.23 8.38
N GLU A 106 13.49 -21.57 7.77
CA GLU A 106 12.92 -22.91 7.77
C GLU A 106 12.92 -23.47 6.35
N GLU A 107 13.79 -24.45 6.11
CA GLU A 107 13.93 -25.08 4.78
C GLU A 107 12.67 -25.82 4.34
N GLU A 108 12.00 -26.52 5.26
CA GLU A 108 10.77 -27.25 4.98
C GLU A 108 9.65 -26.27 4.53
N THR A 109 9.47 -25.16 5.23
CA THR A 109 8.52 -24.11 4.86
C THR A 109 8.84 -23.55 3.49
N TYR A 110 10.12 -23.33 3.17
CA TYR A 110 10.53 -22.87 1.86
C TYR A 110 10.17 -23.84 0.75
N GLN A 111 10.49 -25.11 0.91
CA GLN A 111 10.18 -26.15 -0.09
C GLN A 111 8.67 -26.34 -0.28
N ASN A 112 7.88 -26.24 0.78
CA ASN A 112 6.43 -26.28 0.72
C ASN A 112 5.86 -25.12 -0.11
N TYR A 113 6.38 -23.90 0.06
CA TYR A 113 5.97 -22.75 -0.76
C TYR A 113 6.43 -22.87 -2.22
N LEU A 114 7.63 -23.38 -2.50
CA LEU A 114 8.06 -23.60 -3.88
C LEU A 114 7.12 -24.56 -4.59
N THR A 115 6.73 -25.66 -3.91
CA THR A 115 5.77 -26.63 -4.44
C THR A 115 4.39 -26.01 -4.65
N LYS A 116 3.86 -25.33 -3.62
CA LYS A 116 2.54 -24.67 -3.66
C LYS A 116 2.44 -23.63 -4.79
N PHE A 117 3.53 -22.89 -5.05
CA PHE A 117 3.58 -21.83 -6.05
C PHE A 117 4.16 -22.26 -7.40
N GLU A 118 4.46 -23.54 -7.56
CA GLU A 118 5.02 -24.13 -8.79
C GLU A 118 6.29 -23.41 -9.25
N ILE A 119 7.23 -23.16 -8.33
CA ILE A 119 8.48 -22.46 -8.61
C ILE A 119 9.59 -23.51 -8.82
N ASP A 120 10.16 -23.50 -10.02
CA ASP A 120 11.35 -24.29 -10.36
C ASP A 120 12.60 -23.52 -9.99
N GLU A 121 13.28 -23.95 -8.92
CA GLU A 121 14.48 -23.29 -8.40
C GLU A 121 15.73 -23.42 -9.31
N THR A 122 15.67 -24.27 -10.34
CA THR A 122 16.76 -24.41 -11.33
C THR A 122 16.71 -23.32 -12.39
N LYS A 123 15.57 -22.64 -12.57
CA LYS A 123 15.38 -21.55 -13.49
C LYS A 123 16.05 -20.25 -13.00
N LYS A 124 16.38 -19.39 -13.95
CA LYS A 124 16.80 -18.02 -13.64
C LYS A 124 15.60 -17.20 -13.23
N LEU A 125 15.84 -16.16 -12.42
CA LEU A 125 14.78 -15.30 -11.94
C LEU A 125 14.03 -14.59 -13.07
N ASP A 126 14.72 -14.17 -14.14
CA ASP A 126 14.12 -13.53 -15.32
C ASP A 126 13.25 -14.46 -16.18
N GLU A 127 13.43 -15.78 -16.04
CA GLU A 127 12.59 -16.81 -16.71
C GLU A 127 11.23 -17.03 -16.02
N LEU A 128 11.07 -16.52 -14.79
CA LEU A 128 9.79 -16.57 -14.07
C LEU A 128 8.86 -15.45 -14.55
N SER A 129 7.55 -15.74 -14.67
CA SER A 129 6.54 -14.70 -14.83
C SER A 129 6.55 -13.74 -13.65
N LYS A 130 6.02 -12.52 -13.81
CA LYS A 130 5.92 -11.53 -12.70
C LYS A 130 5.21 -12.11 -11.48
N GLY A 131 4.10 -12.81 -11.67
CA GLY A 131 3.36 -13.46 -10.60
C GLY A 131 4.18 -14.53 -9.87
N ARG A 132 4.94 -15.38 -10.61
CA ARG A 132 5.83 -16.36 -10.00
C ARG A 132 7.02 -15.72 -9.27
N LYS A 133 7.55 -14.61 -9.77
CA LYS A 133 8.58 -13.83 -9.06
C LYS A 133 8.05 -13.32 -7.72
N MET A 134 6.84 -12.76 -7.71
CA MET A 134 6.21 -12.28 -6.47
C MET A 134 5.99 -13.42 -5.48
N LYS A 135 5.45 -14.56 -5.94
CA LYS A 135 5.28 -15.77 -5.11
C LYS A 135 6.62 -16.29 -4.58
N TYR A 136 7.69 -16.23 -5.36
CA TYR A 136 9.04 -16.57 -4.90
C TYR A 136 9.52 -15.63 -3.78
N TYR A 137 9.37 -14.32 -3.92
CA TYR A 137 9.76 -13.38 -2.87
C TYR A 137 8.94 -13.58 -1.59
N LEU A 138 7.64 -13.89 -1.72
CA LEU A 138 6.81 -14.27 -0.58
C LEU A 138 7.32 -15.56 0.08
N SER A 139 7.70 -16.57 -0.73
CA SER A 139 8.30 -17.81 -0.19
C SER A 139 9.53 -17.54 0.66
N LEU A 140 10.43 -16.64 0.21
CA LEU A 140 11.58 -16.22 0.99
C LEU A 140 11.19 -15.57 2.32
N ALA A 141 10.28 -14.59 2.27
CA ALA A 141 9.84 -13.85 3.44
C ALA A 141 9.15 -14.74 4.49
N LEU A 142 8.29 -15.63 4.05
CA LEU A 142 7.56 -16.55 4.92
C LEU A 142 8.47 -17.62 5.53
N SER A 143 9.50 -18.04 4.78
CA SER A 143 10.46 -19.06 5.25
C SER A 143 11.41 -18.57 6.35
N HIS A 144 11.56 -17.25 6.50
CA HIS A 144 12.28 -16.69 7.64
C HIS A 144 11.37 -16.12 8.74
N LYS A 145 10.06 -16.44 8.70
CA LYS A 145 9.04 -16.05 9.69
C LYS A 145 8.84 -14.53 9.79
N ALA A 146 8.80 -13.86 8.65
CA ALA A 146 8.47 -12.43 8.62
C ALA A 146 7.11 -12.18 9.26
N LYS A 147 7.05 -11.19 10.16
CA LYS A 147 5.84 -10.75 10.86
C LYS A 147 5.18 -9.54 10.19
N LEU A 148 5.91 -8.86 9.32
CA LEU A 148 5.44 -7.74 8.53
C LEU A 148 5.94 -7.88 7.10
N LEU A 149 5.02 -7.95 6.16
CA LEU A 149 5.34 -7.92 4.73
C LEU A 149 5.13 -6.50 4.21
N ILE A 150 6.14 -5.96 3.54
CA ILE A 150 6.10 -4.64 2.92
C ILE A 150 6.37 -4.81 1.43
N LEU A 151 5.39 -4.48 0.60
CA LEU A 151 5.39 -4.82 -0.81
C LEU A 151 5.16 -3.54 -1.63
N ASP A 152 6.09 -3.23 -2.53
CA ASP A 152 5.99 -2.04 -3.40
C ASP A 152 5.43 -2.44 -4.76
N GLU A 153 4.19 -2.02 -5.06
CA GLU A 153 3.44 -2.31 -6.29
C GLU A 153 3.38 -3.81 -6.66
N PRO A 154 3.02 -4.72 -5.73
CA PRO A 154 3.14 -6.17 -5.94
C PRO A 154 2.24 -6.72 -7.05
N THR A 155 1.13 -6.05 -7.34
CA THR A 155 0.13 -6.46 -8.34
C THR A 155 0.33 -5.81 -9.70
N SER A 156 1.22 -4.81 -9.80
CA SER A 156 1.46 -4.07 -11.02
C SER A 156 1.94 -4.96 -12.16
N GLY A 157 1.22 -4.91 -13.29
CA GLY A 157 1.55 -5.68 -14.50
C GLY A 157 1.35 -7.20 -14.37
N LEU A 158 0.60 -7.65 -13.39
CA LEU A 158 0.05 -9.01 -13.36
C LEU A 158 -1.21 -9.09 -14.22
N ASP A 159 -1.45 -10.26 -14.82
CA ASP A 159 -2.75 -10.57 -15.40
C ASP A 159 -3.82 -10.69 -14.30
N PRO A 160 -5.12 -10.57 -14.64
CA PRO A 160 -6.20 -10.55 -13.63
C PRO A 160 -6.22 -11.80 -12.73
N VAL A 161 -5.91 -12.98 -13.26
CA VAL A 161 -5.94 -14.24 -12.47
C VAL A 161 -4.78 -14.30 -11.48
N ALA A 162 -3.56 -13.99 -11.94
CA ALA A 162 -2.38 -13.95 -11.07
C ALA A 162 -2.51 -12.88 -9.98
N ARG A 163 -3.12 -11.74 -10.31
CA ARG A 163 -3.41 -10.64 -9.39
C ARG A 163 -4.41 -11.05 -8.32
N ASP A 164 -5.51 -11.66 -8.73
CA ASP A 164 -6.55 -12.15 -7.83
C ASP A 164 -5.99 -13.16 -6.83
N GLY A 165 -5.29 -14.18 -7.34
CA GLY A 165 -4.66 -15.19 -6.49
C GLY A 165 -3.58 -14.63 -5.55
N LEU A 166 -2.93 -13.50 -5.88
CA LEU A 166 -1.98 -12.85 -4.98
C LEU A 166 -2.70 -12.13 -3.83
N LEU A 167 -3.83 -11.46 -4.10
CA LEU A 167 -4.64 -10.80 -3.08
C LEU A 167 -5.27 -11.82 -2.11
N GLU A 168 -5.71 -12.97 -2.60
CA GLU A 168 -6.17 -14.09 -1.76
C GLU A 168 -5.06 -14.62 -0.84
N ILE A 169 -3.81 -14.69 -1.33
CA ILE A 169 -2.66 -15.06 -0.49
C ILE A 169 -2.51 -14.04 0.65
N PHE A 170 -2.61 -12.72 0.38
CA PHE A 170 -2.49 -11.69 1.42
C PHE A 170 -3.59 -11.85 2.49
N GLN A 171 -4.84 -12.10 2.09
CA GLN A 171 -5.93 -12.35 3.04
C GLN A 171 -5.65 -13.57 3.92
N THR A 172 -5.26 -14.70 3.31
CA THR A 172 -4.91 -15.92 4.05
C THR A 172 -3.75 -15.71 5.04
N LEU A 173 -2.77 -14.89 4.69
CA LEU A 173 -1.60 -14.64 5.55
C LEU A 173 -1.94 -13.86 6.83
N VAL A 174 -3.02 -13.11 6.86
CA VAL A 174 -3.43 -12.34 8.05
C VAL A 174 -4.51 -13.00 8.89
N GLU A 175 -5.08 -14.13 8.47
CA GLU A 175 -6.20 -14.82 9.13
C GLU A 175 -5.90 -15.20 10.60
N ASP A 176 -4.66 -15.61 10.90
CA ASP A 176 -4.24 -15.96 12.26
C ASP A 176 -3.86 -14.74 13.13
N GLY A 177 -3.84 -13.55 12.54
CA GLY A 177 -3.47 -12.30 13.21
C GLY A 177 -1.98 -12.14 13.51
N GLU A 178 -1.10 -13.04 13.06
CA GLU A 178 0.33 -12.98 13.37
C GLU A 178 1.12 -12.13 12.38
N ILE A 179 0.73 -12.13 11.10
CA ILE A 179 1.36 -11.40 10.01
C ILE A 179 0.55 -10.16 9.69
N SER A 180 1.21 -9.03 9.44
CA SER A 180 0.61 -7.84 8.84
C SER A 180 1.17 -7.63 7.44
N VAL A 181 0.36 -7.05 6.56
CA VAL A 181 0.75 -6.75 5.18
C VAL A 181 0.58 -5.26 4.92
N LEU A 182 1.63 -4.60 4.43
CA LEU A 182 1.59 -3.27 3.86
C LEU A 182 1.92 -3.38 2.38
N PHE A 183 1.04 -2.97 1.50
CA PHE A 183 1.39 -2.91 0.09
C PHE A 183 1.01 -1.59 -0.55
N SER A 184 1.93 -1.05 -1.35
CA SER A 184 1.65 0.13 -2.16
C SER A 184 0.96 -0.27 -3.46
N THR A 185 0.01 0.55 -3.91
CA THR A 185 -0.62 0.39 -5.22
C THR A 185 -1.22 1.71 -5.70
N HIS A 186 -1.43 1.82 -6.99
CA HIS A 186 -2.29 2.85 -7.61
C HIS A 186 -3.60 2.26 -8.12
N ILE A 187 -3.85 0.97 -7.83
CA ILE A 187 -4.99 0.21 -8.30
C ILE A 187 -5.98 0.03 -7.14
N THR A 188 -7.02 0.86 -7.12
CA THR A 188 -8.03 0.93 -6.05
C THR A 188 -8.77 -0.38 -5.83
N SER A 189 -9.10 -1.10 -6.91
CA SER A 189 -9.81 -2.38 -6.84
C SER A 189 -9.07 -3.47 -6.07
N ASP A 190 -7.72 -3.41 -5.97
CA ASP A 190 -6.96 -4.31 -5.12
C ASP A 190 -7.25 -4.06 -3.64
N LEU A 191 -7.31 -2.78 -3.28
CA LEU A 191 -7.56 -2.36 -1.91
C LEU A 191 -9.01 -2.62 -1.51
N GLU A 192 -9.96 -2.36 -2.40
CA GLU A 192 -11.37 -2.69 -2.16
C GLU A 192 -11.55 -4.16 -1.83
N LYS A 193 -10.80 -5.04 -2.52
CA LYS A 193 -10.88 -6.47 -2.34
C LYS A 193 -10.28 -6.98 -1.02
N CYS A 194 -9.12 -6.48 -0.60
CA CYS A 194 -8.40 -7.13 0.49
C CYS A 194 -7.89 -6.21 1.61
N ALA A 195 -7.88 -4.88 1.45
CA ALA A 195 -7.35 -4.01 2.49
C ALA A 195 -8.36 -3.76 3.62
N ASP A 196 -7.87 -3.75 4.86
CA ASP A 196 -8.61 -3.37 6.06
C ASP A 196 -8.43 -1.88 6.38
N TYR A 197 -7.21 -1.38 6.15
CA TYR A 197 -6.81 0.01 6.38
C TYR A 197 -6.27 0.62 5.10
N ILE A 198 -6.45 1.93 4.97
CA ILE A 198 -5.96 2.71 3.83
C ILE A 198 -5.11 3.86 4.36
N THR A 199 -3.93 4.03 3.78
CA THR A 199 -3.12 5.24 3.89
C THR A 199 -3.03 5.89 2.52
N PHE A 200 -3.62 7.08 2.38
CA PHE A 200 -3.68 7.82 1.13
C PHE A 200 -2.67 8.96 1.12
N ILE A 201 -1.77 8.94 0.12
CA ILE A 201 -0.74 9.96 -0.05
C ILE A 201 -0.89 10.67 -1.41
N LYS A 202 -0.70 12.00 -1.42
CA LYS A 202 -0.67 12.83 -2.62
C LYS A 202 0.46 13.86 -2.52
N ASN A 203 1.28 13.96 -3.57
CA ASN A 203 2.37 14.94 -3.67
C ASN A 203 3.24 15.03 -2.41
N GLY A 204 3.60 13.87 -1.84
CA GLY A 204 4.42 13.78 -0.63
C GLY A 204 3.71 14.13 0.66
N LYS A 205 2.40 14.32 0.67
CA LYS A 205 1.61 14.64 1.87
C LYS A 205 0.59 13.55 2.15
N LEU A 206 0.37 13.27 3.42
CA LEU A 206 -0.71 12.40 3.87
C LEU A 206 -2.05 13.11 3.67
N ILE A 207 -2.99 12.44 3.01
CA ILE A 207 -4.38 12.90 2.89
C ILE A 207 -5.20 12.30 4.02
N ASP A 208 -5.10 10.98 4.22
CA ASP A 208 -5.78 10.26 5.29
C ASP A 208 -5.09 8.94 5.60
N SER A 209 -5.31 8.41 6.82
CA SER A 209 -4.89 7.07 7.22
C SER A 209 -5.85 6.51 8.27
N CYS A 210 -6.74 5.60 7.87
CA CYS A 210 -7.80 5.06 8.71
C CYS A 210 -8.28 3.69 8.22
N ALA A 211 -9.25 3.09 8.91
CA ALA A 211 -9.94 1.90 8.40
C ALA A 211 -10.62 2.23 7.06
N LYS A 212 -10.65 1.25 6.14
CA LYS A 212 -11.22 1.42 4.80
C LYS A 212 -12.67 1.91 4.85
N ASP A 213 -13.48 1.30 5.72
CA ASP A 213 -14.89 1.65 5.84
C ASP A 213 -15.08 3.07 6.39
N ASP A 214 -14.24 3.50 7.35
CA ASP A 214 -14.24 4.88 7.86
C ASP A 214 -13.91 5.88 6.76
N LEU A 215 -12.95 5.54 5.87
CA LEU A 215 -12.60 6.39 4.72
C LEU A 215 -13.78 6.54 3.75
N LEU A 216 -14.46 5.44 3.43
CA LEU A 216 -15.62 5.45 2.54
C LEU A 216 -16.81 6.21 3.15
N ASP A 217 -17.01 6.10 4.46
CA ASP A 217 -18.10 6.79 5.17
C ASP A 217 -17.83 8.29 5.38
N LYS A 218 -16.57 8.70 5.36
CA LYS A 218 -16.15 10.09 5.52
C LYS A 218 -16.57 10.98 4.34
N TYR A 219 -16.78 10.39 3.16
CA TYR A 219 -17.10 11.12 1.93
C TYR A 219 -18.40 10.67 1.30
N LYS A 220 -19.00 11.56 0.47
CA LYS A 220 -20.14 11.26 -0.38
C LYS A 220 -19.89 11.78 -1.79
N ILE A 221 -20.32 11.00 -2.79
CA ILE A 221 -20.50 11.53 -4.14
C ILE A 221 -21.73 12.43 -4.13
N VAL A 222 -21.63 13.57 -4.77
CA VAL A 222 -22.73 14.50 -4.92
C VAL A 222 -23.02 14.74 -6.39
N ASN A 223 -24.31 14.70 -6.75
CA ASN A 223 -24.82 14.97 -8.09
C ASN A 223 -25.92 16.02 -7.99
N GLY A 224 -25.93 17.02 -8.90
CA GLY A 224 -26.94 18.05 -8.92
C GLY A 224 -26.98 18.79 -10.23
N THR A 225 -28.02 19.61 -10.44
CA THR A 225 -28.13 20.51 -11.60
C THR A 225 -27.20 21.72 -11.41
N LYS A 226 -26.80 22.36 -12.54
CA LYS A 226 -25.86 23.49 -12.50
C LYS A 226 -26.33 24.66 -11.63
N GLU A 227 -27.62 24.84 -11.52
CA GLU A 227 -28.24 25.93 -10.74
C GLU A 227 -27.91 25.82 -9.24
N TYR A 228 -27.76 24.61 -8.74
CA TYR A 228 -27.47 24.36 -7.33
C TYR A 228 -25.96 24.25 -6.99
N LEU A 229 -25.08 24.23 -8.00
CA LEU A 229 -23.63 24.14 -7.79
C LEU A 229 -23.17 25.28 -6.85
N ASN A 230 -23.54 26.50 -7.13
CA ASN A 230 -23.11 27.68 -6.34
C ASN A 230 -23.54 27.61 -4.86
N THR A 231 -24.51 26.76 -4.51
CA THR A 231 -24.99 26.63 -3.12
C THR A 231 -24.13 25.73 -2.25
N ILE A 232 -23.29 24.88 -2.88
CA ILE A 232 -22.45 23.92 -2.17
C ILE A 232 -21.00 23.90 -2.67
N GLU A 233 -20.64 24.74 -3.64
CA GLU A 233 -19.32 24.73 -4.28
C GLU A 233 -18.17 24.87 -3.27
N ASP A 234 -18.33 25.72 -2.27
CA ASP A 234 -17.38 25.97 -1.18
C ASP A 234 -17.13 24.75 -0.26
N LYS A 235 -18.07 23.79 -0.27
CA LYS A 235 -17.99 22.55 0.50
C LYS A 235 -17.43 21.37 -0.28
N LEU A 236 -17.35 21.50 -1.62
CA LEU A 236 -16.86 20.43 -2.48
C LEU A 236 -15.33 20.31 -2.41
N ILE A 237 -14.83 19.07 -2.25
CA ILE A 237 -13.41 18.79 -2.33
C ILE A 237 -12.91 19.06 -3.76
N SER A 238 -13.65 18.56 -4.74
CA SER A 238 -13.55 18.93 -6.15
C SER A 238 -14.81 18.48 -6.90
N TYR A 239 -15.02 19.00 -8.09
CA TYR A 239 -16.18 18.67 -8.90
C TYR A 239 -15.88 18.75 -10.40
N LYS A 240 -16.77 18.14 -11.20
CA LYS A 240 -16.78 18.21 -12.66
C LYS A 240 -18.16 18.68 -13.11
N VAL A 241 -18.20 19.61 -14.07
CA VAL A 241 -19.45 20.09 -14.68
C VAL A 241 -19.59 19.47 -16.07
N ASN A 242 -20.80 19.01 -16.40
CA ASN A 242 -21.14 18.45 -17.70
C ASN A 242 -22.43 19.07 -18.23
N SER A 243 -22.97 18.57 -19.37
CA SER A 243 -24.19 19.07 -19.97
C SER A 243 -25.43 18.91 -19.08
N PHE A 244 -25.46 17.90 -18.22
CA PHE A 244 -26.61 17.53 -17.38
C PHE A 244 -26.56 18.13 -15.98
N GLY A 245 -25.41 18.61 -15.52
CA GLY A 245 -25.25 19.13 -14.15
C GLY A 245 -23.82 19.11 -13.69
N PHE A 246 -23.61 18.78 -12.41
CA PHE A 246 -22.30 18.57 -11.82
C PHE A 246 -22.25 17.27 -11.01
N ASN A 247 -21.03 16.74 -10.90
CA ASN A 247 -20.69 15.63 -10.02
C ASN A 247 -19.48 16.05 -9.19
N GLY A 248 -19.46 15.74 -7.90
CA GLY A 248 -18.37 16.13 -7.01
C GLY A 248 -18.21 15.19 -5.83
N LEU A 249 -17.19 15.47 -5.03
CA LEU A 249 -16.94 14.80 -3.76
C LEU A 249 -17.08 15.82 -2.62
N ILE A 250 -17.77 15.42 -1.55
CA ILE A 250 -18.02 16.24 -0.36
C ILE A 250 -17.73 15.42 0.90
N GLU A 251 -17.31 16.06 1.98
CA GLU A 251 -17.27 15.37 3.28
C GLU A 251 -18.69 15.14 3.81
N THR A 252 -18.94 13.98 4.41
CA THR A 252 -20.26 13.58 4.93
C THR A 252 -20.83 14.58 5.94
N LYS A 253 -19.94 15.23 6.72
CA LYS A 253 -20.34 16.28 7.69
C LYS A 253 -20.90 17.54 7.04
N ASP A 254 -20.56 17.81 5.77
CA ASP A 254 -20.93 19.01 5.01
C ASP A 254 -22.16 18.80 4.11
N VAL A 255 -22.74 17.59 4.14
CA VAL A 255 -23.96 17.25 3.37
C VAL A 255 -25.13 18.13 3.76
N VAL A 256 -25.76 18.73 2.77
CA VAL A 256 -26.93 19.61 2.94
C VAL A 256 -28.16 18.89 2.40
N LYS A 257 -29.23 18.81 3.21
CA LYS A 257 -30.51 18.26 2.72
C LYS A 257 -31.13 19.21 1.67
N ASN A 258 -31.21 18.72 0.45
CA ASN A 258 -31.83 19.43 -0.68
C ASN A 258 -32.41 18.40 -1.67
N ASP A 259 -33.66 18.57 -2.08
CA ASP A 259 -34.36 17.63 -2.96
C ASP A 259 -33.78 17.59 -4.39
N PHE A 260 -32.96 18.58 -4.75
CA PHE A 260 -32.32 18.70 -6.08
C PHE A 260 -30.88 18.23 -6.11
N ILE A 261 -30.35 17.78 -4.97
CA ILE A 261 -29.00 17.26 -4.83
C ILE A 261 -29.08 15.82 -4.34
N GLN A 262 -28.48 14.92 -5.10
CA GLN A 262 -28.40 13.50 -4.75
C GLN A 262 -27.02 13.17 -4.19
N TYR A 263 -27.01 12.36 -3.15
CA TYR A 263 -25.78 11.87 -2.51
C TYR A 263 -25.69 10.36 -2.67
N GLY A 264 -24.49 9.87 -2.99
CA GLY A 264 -24.16 8.46 -3.14
C GLY A 264 -22.92 8.07 -2.33
N GLN A 265 -22.71 6.76 -2.14
CA GLN A 265 -21.49 6.24 -1.53
C GLN A 265 -20.37 6.28 -2.57
N PRO A 266 -19.18 6.83 -2.25
CA PRO A 266 -18.04 6.79 -3.13
C PRO A 266 -17.38 5.41 -3.13
N THR A 267 -16.68 5.08 -4.21
CA THR A 267 -15.64 4.05 -4.25
C THR A 267 -14.28 4.65 -3.84
N LEU A 268 -13.28 3.81 -3.58
CA LEU A 268 -11.90 4.31 -3.39
C LEU A 268 -11.37 5.01 -4.64
N ASP A 269 -11.80 4.55 -5.82
CA ASP A 269 -11.45 5.18 -7.10
C ASP A 269 -12.01 6.60 -7.22
N ASP A 270 -13.26 6.80 -6.85
CA ASP A 270 -13.88 8.12 -6.80
C ASP A 270 -13.10 9.06 -5.87
N ILE A 271 -12.81 8.62 -4.65
CA ILE A 271 -12.05 9.42 -3.69
C ILE A 271 -10.70 9.82 -4.29
N MET A 272 -9.95 8.86 -4.85
CA MET A 272 -8.64 9.12 -5.45
C MET A 272 -8.74 10.12 -6.62
N ILE A 273 -9.70 9.93 -7.55
CA ILE A 273 -9.90 10.79 -8.71
C ILE A 273 -10.25 12.22 -8.30
N TYR A 274 -11.15 12.40 -7.33
CA TYR A 274 -11.56 13.75 -6.90
C TYR A 274 -10.47 14.46 -6.14
N PHE A 275 -9.69 13.74 -5.30
CA PHE A 275 -8.51 14.33 -4.68
C PHE A 275 -7.40 14.63 -5.70
N ALA A 276 -7.21 13.81 -6.74
CA ALA A 276 -6.25 14.08 -7.81
C ALA A 276 -6.55 15.38 -8.54
N ASN A 277 -7.84 15.64 -8.83
CA ASN A 277 -8.30 16.82 -9.54
C ASN A 277 -8.48 18.07 -8.68
N LYS A 278 -8.27 17.99 -7.36
CA LYS A 278 -8.31 19.16 -6.48
C LYS A 278 -7.17 20.10 -6.89
N VAL A 279 -7.51 21.17 -7.60
CA VAL A 279 -6.60 22.29 -7.84
C VAL A 279 -6.35 22.93 -6.48
N VAL A 280 -5.14 22.79 -5.95
CA VAL A 280 -4.69 23.57 -4.80
C VAL A 280 -4.46 24.98 -5.34
N LEU A 281 -5.47 25.85 -5.18
CA LEU A 281 -5.34 27.29 -5.39
C LEU A 281 -4.38 27.87 -4.34
#